data_bd2e7963de887f8f4983786f2a6a5ad4
#
_entry.id   bd2e7963de887f8f4983786f2a6a5ad4
#
_cell.length_a   1.000
_cell.length_b   1.000
_cell.length_c   1.000
_cell.angle_alpha   90.00
_cell.angle_beta   90.00
_cell.angle_gamma   90.00
#
_symmetry.space_group_name_H-M   'P 1'
#
loop_
_entity.id
_entity.type
_entity.pdbx_description
1 polymer ?
#
loop_
_entity_poly.entity_id
_entity_poly.type
_entity_poly.pdbx_seq_one_letter_code
_entity_poly.pdbx_strand_id
1 'polypeptide(L)'
;LADGEEVTVGDHRILAVETIGHTRCSMAYRIDDIMLLSETIGVMTPAGQYIPSFLVDYKKAVESIKRVREIPAKELVLSHYGLVDEKDRGALWDLLLKHIEESREKMLEIIRSYDTEEERLAVMEKIFHTGIDKKDQPDSAFYINAASMLRTLIRQFPEEVNGCR
;
A
#
# COMPACT_ATOMS: atom_id res chain seq x y z
N LEU A 1 15.58 -14.74 1.06
CA LEU A 1 16.09 -14.20 -0.20
C LEU A 1 16.39 -12.72 -0.03
N ALA A 2 17.49 -12.28 -0.62
CA ALA A 2 17.82 -10.86 -0.69
C ALA A 2 17.10 -10.19 -1.87
N ASP A 3 17.11 -8.85 -1.89
CA ASP A 3 16.57 -8.08 -3.00
C ASP A 3 17.27 -8.38 -4.32
N GLY A 4 16.52 -8.68 -5.36
CA GLY A 4 17.01 -9.07 -6.68
C GLY A 4 17.56 -10.50 -6.77
N GLU A 5 17.53 -11.25 -5.68
CA GLU A 5 17.97 -12.64 -5.69
C GLU A 5 16.98 -13.52 -6.46
N GLU A 6 17.51 -14.35 -7.35
CA GLU A 6 16.73 -15.35 -8.09
C GLU A 6 17.18 -16.75 -7.68
N VAL A 7 16.22 -17.62 -7.35
CA VAL A 7 16.46 -19.02 -7.01
C VAL A 7 15.57 -19.93 -7.85
N THR A 8 16.00 -21.17 -8.01
CA THR A 8 15.19 -22.22 -8.65
C THR A 8 14.75 -23.24 -7.62
N VAL A 9 13.45 -23.53 -7.58
CA VAL A 9 12.85 -24.54 -6.71
C VAL A 9 12.04 -25.51 -7.59
N GLY A 10 12.54 -26.73 -7.75
CA GLY A 10 12.01 -27.64 -8.77
C GLY A 10 12.19 -27.05 -10.16
N ASP A 11 11.10 -26.92 -10.90
CA ASP A 11 11.08 -26.35 -12.25
C ASP A 11 10.72 -24.85 -12.26
N HIS A 12 10.55 -24.24 -11.08
CA HIS A 12 10.09 -22.84 -10.95
C HIS A 12 11.25 -21.89 -10.62
N ARG A 13 11.24 -20.72 -11.25
CA ARG A 13 12.15 -19.60 -10.96
C ARG A 13 11.46 -18.58 -10.09
N ILE A 14 12.09 -18.20 -8.98
CA ILE A 14 11.56 -17.25 -8.00
C ILE A 14 12.52 -16.07 -7.91
N LEU A 15 12.04 -14.89 -8.28
CA LEU A 15 12.73 -13.61 -8.08
C LEU A 15 12.15 -12.93 -6.84
N ALA A 16 12.99 -12.54 -5.90
CA ALA A 16 12.63 -11.75 -4.74
C ALA A 16 12.83 -10.26 -5.03
N VAL A 17 11.84 -9.42 -4.69
CA VAL A 17 11.86 -7.98 -4.91
C VAL A 17 11.50 -7.27 -3.62
N GLU A 18 12.43 -6.51 -3.06
CA GLU A 18 12.16 -5.70 -1.86
C GLU A 18 11.13 -4.60 -2.19
N THR A 19 10.14 -4.46 -1.32
CA THR A 19 9.02 -3.53 -1.48
C THR A 19 8.71 -2.82 -0.16
N ILE A 20 9.67 -2.02 0.32
CA ILE A 20 9.54 -1.26 1.57
C ILE A 20 8.37 -0.27 1.45
N GLY A 21 7.61 -0.13 2.55
CA GLY A 21 6.49 0.82 2.65
C GLY A 21 5.49 0.41 3.71
N HIS A 22 4.90 -0.76 3.61
CA HIS A 22 4.05 -1.36 4.65
C HIS A 22 4.91 -1.81 5.84
N THR A 23 5.95 -2.59 5.57
CA THR A 23 6.99 -2.93 6.54
C THR A 23 8.38 -2.61 5.99
N ARG A 24 9.41 -2.69 6.84
CA ARG A 24 10.81 -2.55 6.43
C ARG A 24 11.37 -3.76 5.71
N CYS A 25 10.67 -4.88 5.74
CA CYS A 25 11.07 -6.17 5.16
C CYS A 25 10.02 -6.74 4.21
N SER A 26 9.10 -5.90 3.71
CA SER A 26 8.12 -6.34 2.71
C SER A 26 8.79 -6.78 1.43
N MET A 27 8.34 -7.89 0.88
CA MET A 27 8.85 -8.48 -0.35
C MET A 27 7.69 -8.82 -1.28
N ALA A 28 7.86 -8.58 -2.56
CA ALA A 28 7.09 -9.19 -3.63
C ALA A 28 7.89 -10.33 -4.24
N TYR A 29 7.21 -11.30 -4.84
CA TYR A 29 7.88 -12.44 -5.48
C TYR A 29 7.32 -12.66 -6.87
N ARG A 30 8.21 -12.75 -7.86
CA ARG A 30 7.81 -13.28 -9.16
C ARG A 30 8.15 -14.75 -9.23
N ILE A 31 7.15 -15.59 -9.44
CA ILE A 31 7.29 -17.03 -9.66
C ILE A 31 6.94 -17.27 -11.13
N ASP A 32 7.95 -17.62 -11.93
CA ASP A 32 7.85 -17.68 -13.40
C ASP A 32 7.23 -16.41 -13.99
N ASP A 33 5.98 -16.47 -14.45
CA ASP A 33 5.23 -15.34 -15.03
C ASP A 33 4.18 -14.73 -14.07
N ILE A 34 4.14 -15.17 -12.80
CA ILE A 34 3.17 -14.71 -11.79
C ILE A 34 3.86 -13.79 -10.80
N MET A 35 3.38 -12.56 -10.62
CA MET A 35 3.85 -11.63 -9.60
C MET A 35 2.92 -11.67 -8.38
N LEU A 36 3.44 -12.15 -7.25
CA LEU A 36 2.80 -12.07 -5.93
C LEU A 36 3.17 -10.73 -5.30
N LEU A 37 2.22 -9.81 -5.26
CA LEU A 37 2.42 -8.46 -4.77
C LEU A 37 2.33 -8.41 -3.24
N SER A 38 3.19 -7.59 -2.62
CA SER A 38 3.13 -7.33 -1.17
C SER A 38 2.03 -6.31 -0.84
N GLU A 39 1.68 -6.20 0.44
CA GLU A 39 0.74 -5.16 0.92
C GLU A 39 1.24 -3.73 0.66
N THR A 40 2.56 -3.51 0.54
CA THR A 40 3.12 -2.21 0.15
C THR A 40 2.62 -1.76 -1.22
N ILE A 41 2.46 -2.68 -2.16
CA ILE A 41 2.03 -2.36 -3.53
C ILE A 41 0.56 -1.94 -3.55
N GLY A 42 -0.28 -2.61 -2.76
CA GLY A 42 -1.67 -2.26 -2.63
C GLY A 42 -2.49 -3.36 -1.99
N VAL A 43 -3.50 -2.95 -1.27
CA VAL A 43 -4.53 -3.81 -0.71
C VAL A 43 -5.87 -3.38 -1.29
N MET A 44 -6.62 -4.32 -1.82
CA MET A 44 -7.97 -4.06 -2.31
C MET A 44 -8.97 -4.99 -1.62
N THR A 45 -10.17 -4.49 -1.37
CA THR A 45 -11.27 -5.32 -0.91
C THR A 45 -11.91 -6.05 -2.09
N PRO A 46 -12.70 -7.11 -1.84
CA PRO A 46 -13.49 -7.77 -2.89
C PRO A 46 -14.44 -6.83 -3.64
N ALA A 47 -14.85 -5.73 -3.01
CA ALA A 47 -15.66 -4.68 -3.64
C ALA A 47 -14.85 -3.72 -4.54
N GLY A 48 -13.53 -3.95 -4.69
CA GLY A 48 -12.65 -3.10 -5.50
C GLY A 48 -12.24 -1.79 -4.82
N GLN A 49 -12.44 -1.68 -3.50
CA GLN A 49 -12.04 -0.51 -2.75
C GLN A 49 -10.55 -0.61 -2.41
N TYR A 50 -9.80 0.44 -2.71
CA TYR A 50 -8.38 0.53 -2.37
C TYR A 50 -8.20 0.91 -0.90
N ILE A 51 -7.30 0.19 -0.22
CA ILE A 51 -6.86 0.48 1.15
C ILE A 51 -5.39 0.89 1.08
N PRO A 52 -5.03 2.14 1.45
CA PRO A 52 -3.63 2.56 1.49
C PRO A 52 -2.87 1.81 2.58
N SER A 53 -1.60 1.47 2.33
CA SER A 53 -0.83 0.59 3.23
C SER A 53 0.66 0.96 3.33
N PHE A 54 0.99 2.26 3.50
CA PHE A 54 2.36 2.76 3.69
C PHE A 54 2.69 3.06 5.16
N LEU A 55 2.73 2.02 6.01
CA LEU A 55 2.81 2.22 7.47
C LEU A 55 4.14 2.80 7.94
N VAL A 56 5.25 2.44 7.29
CA VAL A 56 6.60 2.83 7.73
C VAL A 56 7.29 3.83 6.81
N ASP A 57 6.94 3.87 5.53
CA ASP A 57 7.57 4.78 4.58
C ASP A 57 6.70 5.00 3.33
N TYR A 58 6.16 6.22 3.18
CA TYR A 58 5.36 6.60 2.01
C TYR A 58 6.21 6.70 0.73
N LYS A 59 7.39 7.37 0.82
CA LYS A 59 8.25 7.58 -0.35
C LYS A 59 8.72 6.25 -0.91
N LYS A 60 9.14 5.34 -0.03
CA LYS A 60 9.54 3.99 -0.39
C LYS A 60 8.38 3.16 -0.95
N ALA A 61 7.15 3.33 -0.44
CA ALA A 61 5.98 2.66 -1.00
C ALA A 61 5.74 3.06 -2.45
N VAL A 62 5.81 4.36 -2.77
CA VAL A 62 5.68 4.86 -4.14
C VAL A 62 6.81 4.32 -5.05
N GLU A 63 8.06 4.33 -4.56
CA GLU A 63 9.20 3.75 -5.28
C GLU A 63 8.99 2.25 -5.55
N SER A 64 8.49 1.51 -4.56
CA SER A 64 8.20 0.08 -4.66
C SER A 64 7.14 -0.23 -5.72
N ILE A 65 6.05 0.54 -5.77
CA ILE A 65 5.01 0.40 -6.82
C ILE A 65 5.62 0.61 -8.20
N LYS A 66 6.38 1.70 -8.39
CA LYS A 66 7.03 2.03 -9.67
C LYS A 66 8.01 0.94 -10.09
N ARG A 67 8.81 0.44 -9.15
CA ARG A 67 9.81 -0.59 -9.41
C ARG A 67 9.18 -1.92 -9.84
N VAL A 68 8.17 -2.38 -9.10
CA VAL A 68 7.50 -3.67 -9.40
C VAL A 68 6.76 -3.61 -10.73
N ARG A 69 6.18 -2.45 -11.08
CA ARG A 69 5.56 -2.20 -12.38
C ARG A 69 6.48 -2.52 -13.57
N GLU A 70 7.78 -2.26 -13.45
CA GLU A 70 8.75 -2.49 -14.53
C GLU A 70 9.18 -3.96 -14.68
N ILE A 71 8.77 -4.83 -13.75
CA ILE A 71 9.12 -6.26 -13.79
C ILE A 71 8.04 -7.00 -14.59
N PRO A 72 8.38 -7.61 -15.74
CA PRO A 72 7.40 -8.31 -16.56
C PRO A 72 6.77 -9.48 -15.81
N ALA A 73 5.44 -9.55 -15.83
CA ALA A 73 4.64 -10.68 -15.35
C ALA A 73 3.34 -10.77 -16.16
N LYS A 74 2.85 -11.97 -16.37
CA LYS A 74 1.56 -12.20 -17.06
C LYS A 74 0.40 -12.09 -16.10
N GLU A 75 0.60 -12.56 -14.87
CA GLU A 75 -0.42 -12.59 -13.82
C GLU A 75 0.02 -11.73 -12.65
N LEU A 76 -0.93 -11.01 -12.05
CA LEU A 76 -0.72 -10.19 -10.86
C LEU A 76 -1.64 -10.69 -9.76
N VAL A 77 -1.10 -10.93 -8.57
CA VAL A 77 -1.84 -11.37 -7.39
C VAL A 77 -1.64 -10.35 -6.29
N LEU A 78 -2.69 -9.62 -5.94
CA LEU A 78 -2.71 -8.66 -4.84
C LEU A 78 -2.93 -9.38 -3.50
N SER A 79 -2.27 -8.89 -2.46
CA SER A 79 -2.54 -9.31 -1.08
C SER A 79 -4.00 -9.02 -0.73
N HIS A 80 -4.66 -9.96 -0.04
CA HIS A 80 -6.07 -9.90 0.40
C HIS A 80 -7.14 -9.86 -0.71
N TYR A 81 -6.78 -9.52 -1.95
CA TYR A 81 -7.71 -9.47 -3.09
C TYR A 81 -7.65 -10.74 -3.95
N GLY A 82 -6.42 -11.23 -4.21
CA GLY A 82 -6.17 -12.38 -5.07
C GLY A 82 -5.77 -12.00 -6.50
N LEU A 83 -6.10 -12.86 -7.46
CA LEU A 83 -5.75 -12.70 -8.86
C LEU A 83 -6.47 -11.48 -9.46
N VAL A 84 -5.69 -10.60 -10.09
CA VAL A 84 -6.21 -9.44 -10.81
C VAL A 84 -6.75 -9.87 -12.18
N ASP A 85 -7.98 -9.50 -12.51
CA ASP A 85 -8.58 -9.78 -13.79
C ASP A 85 -7.73 -9.23 -14.95
N GLU A 86 -7.61 -9.98 -16.03
CA GLU A 86 -6.79 -9.60 -17.20
C GLU A 86 -7.13 -8.21 -17.74
N LYS A 87 -8.43 -7.88 -17.80
CA LYS A 87 -8.92 -6.57 -18.26
C LYS A 87 -8.45 -5.39 -17.42
N ASP A 88 -8.14 -5.62 -16.13
CA ASP A 88 -7.79 -4.58 -15.15
C ASP A 88 -6.27 -4.43 -14.95
N ARG A 89 -5.46 -5.41 -15.36
CA ARG A 89 -4.00 -5.41 -15.15
C ARG A 89 -3.30 -4.21 -15.75
N GLY A 90 -3.71 -3.78 -16.95
CA GLY A 90 -3.10 -2.63 -17.63
C GLY A 90 -3.29 -1.32 -16.90
N ALA A 91 -4.45 -1.13 -16.27
CA ALA A 91 -4.78 0.09 -15.54
C ALA A 91 -4.38 0.04 -14.06
N LEU A 92 -4.06 -1.14 -13.51
CA LEU A 92 -3.81 -1.34 -12.08
C LEU A 92 -2.73 -0.41 -11.53
N TRP A 93 -1.60 -0.32 -12.21
CA TRP A 93 -0.45 0.46 -11.74
C TRP A 93 -0.75 1.95 -11.61
N ASP A 94 -1.42 2.52 -12.62
CA ASP A 94 -1.82 3.93 -12.60
C ASP A 94 -2.89 4.17 -11.54
N LEU A 95 -3.80 3.21 -11.35
CA LEU A 95 -4.81 3.24 -10.30
C LEU A 95 -4.15 3.24 -8.90
N LEU A 96 -3.19 2.35 -8.65
CA LEU A 96 -2.50 2.26 -7.36
C LEU A 96 -1.69 3.53 -7.06
N LEU A 97 -0.94 4.05 -8.06
CA LEU A 97 -0.18 5.29 -7.91
C LEU A 97 -1.08 6.49 -7.65
N LYS A 98 -2.20 6.59 -8.34
CA LYS A 98 -3.20 7.63 -8.12
C LYS A 98 -3.80 7.55 -6.71
N HIS A 99 -4.23 6.36 -6.29
CA HIS A 99 -4.88 6.18 -4.98
C HIS A 99 -3.94 6.43 -3.81
N ILE A 100 -2.67 6.03 -3.90
CA ILE A 100 -1.71 6.29 -2.81
C ILE A 100 -1.45 7.80 -2.66
N GLU A 101 -1.39 8.55 -3.78
CA GLU A 101 -1.23 10.01 -3.77
C GLU A 101 -2.49 10.70 -3.22
N GLU A 102 -3.67 10.36 -3.73
CA GLU A 102 -4.94 10.91 -3.24
C GLU A 102 -5.15 10.64 -1.74
N SER A 103 -4.75 9.45 -1.27
CA SER A 103 -4.79 9.09 0.14
C SER A 103 -3.83 9.94 0.97
N ARG A 104 -2.61 10.17 0.46
CA ARG A 104 -1.63 11.06 1.09
C ARG A 104 -2.21 12.47 1.26
N GLU A 105 -2.74 13.06 0.19
CA GLU A 105 -3.30 14.42 0.24
C GLU A 105 -4.43 14.54 1.26
N LYS A 106 -5.36 13.59 1.28
CA LYS A 106 -6.44 13.55 2.28
C LYS A 106 -5.92 13.43 3.70
N MET A 107 -4.91 12.57 3.92
CA MET A 107 -4.32 12.39 5.25
C MET A 107 -3.54 13.64 5.71
N LEU A 108 -2.84 14.34 4.80
CA LEU A 108 -2.20 15.61 5.12
C LEU A 108 -3.23 16.69 5.46
N GLU A 109 -4.36 16.75 4.76
CA GLU A 109 -5.47 17.65 5.09
C GLU A 109 -6.01 17.34 6.50
N ILE A 110 -6.23 16.07 6.84
CA ILE A 110 -6.65 15.66 8.19
C ILE A 110 -5.63 16.08 9.24
N ILE A 111 -4.33 15.86 8.99
CA ILE A 111 -3.27 16.24 9.94
C ILE A 111 -3.28 17.75 10.21
N ARG A 112 -3.52 18.56 9.19
CA ARG A 112 -3.58 20.04 9.31
C ARG A 112 -4.85 20.54 9.98
N SER A 113 -5.97 19.84 9.82
CA SER A 113 -7.31 20.28 10.26
C SER A 113 -7.65 19.88 11.68
N TYR A 114 -6.98 18.89 12.25
CA TYR A 114 -7.30 18.35 13.58
C TYR A 114 -6.05 18.29 14.45
N ASP A 115 -6.17 18.68 15.72
CA ASP A 115 -5.03 18.81 16.61
C ASP A 115 -4.63 17.49 17.28
N THR A 116 -5.59 16.65 17.63
CA THR A 116 -5.34 15.39 18.35
C THR A 116 -5.30 14.17 17.43
N GLU A 117 -4.56 13.14 17.83
CA GLU A 117 -4.54 11.87 17.10
C GLU A 117 -5.91 11.20 17.10
N GLU A 118 -6.67 11.34 18.19
CA GLU A 118 -8.02 10.78 18.32
C GLU A 118 -8.99 11.37 17.29
N GLU A 119 -9.03 12.70 17.15
CA GLU A 119 -9.85 13.37 16.15
C GLU A 119 -9.47 12.95 14.74
N ARG A 120 -8.16 12.89 14.44
CA ARG A 120 -7.64 12.45 13.13
C ARG A 120 -8.09 11.02 12.81
N LEU A 121 -7.98 10.10 13.77
CA LEU A 121 -8.38 8.71 13.59
C LEU A 121 -9.89 8.56 13.39
N ALA A 122 -10.71 9.34 14.09
CA ALA A 122 -12.16 9.34 13.88
C ALA A 122 -12.57 9.82 12.47
N VAL A 123 -11.82 10.77 11.89
CA VAL A 123 -12.03 11.21 10.52
C VAL A 123 -11.48 10.18 9.51
N MET A 124 -10.32 9.60 9.78
CA MET A 124 -9.75 8.52 8.97
C MET A 124 -10.72 7.35 8.83
N GLU A 125 -11.37 6.94 9.93
CA GLU A 125 -12.37 5.86 9.93
C GLU A 125 -13.52 6.15 8.97
N LYS A 126 -14.07 7.36 9.02
CA LYS A 126 -15.17 7.76 8.15
C LYS A 126 -14.81 7.77 6.66
N ILE A 127 -13.56 8.11 6.33
CA ILE A 127 -13.10 8.25 4.94
C ILE A 127 -12.60 6.92 4.38
N PHE A 128 -11.81 6.17 5.16
CA PHE A 128 -11.05 5.02 4.67
C PHE A 128 -11.55 3.67 5.16
N HIS A 129 -12.47 3.63 6.15
CA HIS A 129 -12.96 2.38 6.72
C HIS A 129 -14.47 2.16 6.57
N THR A 130 -15.22 3.20 6.17
CA THR A 130 -16.65 3.07 5.92
C THR A 130 -16.92 2.17 4.72
N GLY A 131 -17.78 1.17 4.92
CA GLY A 131 -18.16 0.22 3.89
C GLY A 131 -17.19 -0.96 3.72
N ILE A 132 -16.12 -1.03 4.49
CA ILE A 132 -15.22 -2.19 4.53
C ILE A 132 -15.79 -3.22 5.52
N ASP A 133 -15.87 -4.49 5.10
CA ASP A 133 -16.31 -5.57 5.99
C ASP A 133 -15.24 -5.78 7.08
N LYS A 134 -15.67 -5.90 8.34
CA LYS A 134 -14.77 -6.15 9.48
C LYS A 134 -14.00 -7.47 9.37
N LYS A 135 -14.43 -8.39 8.50
CA LYS A 135 -13.68 -9.60 8.17
C LYS A 135 -12.48 -9.30 7.28
N ASP A 136 -12.61 -8.30 6.38
CA ASP A 136 -11.53 -7.89 5.50
C ASP A 136 -10.54 -6.98 6.25
N GLN A 137 -11.04 -6.07 7.09
CA GLN A 137 -10.22 -5.23 7.95
C GLN A 137 -10.91 -4.98 9.31
N PRO A 138 -10.50 -5.66 10.38
CA PRO A 138 -11.00 -5.39 11.74
C PRO A 138 -10.68 -3.96 12.20
N ASP A 139 -11.59 -3.35 12.99
CA ASP A 139 -11.44 -1.98 13.49
C ASP A 139 -10.08 -1.75 14.17
N SER A 140 -9.63 -2.73 15.00
CA SER A 140 -8.32 -2.64 15.69
C SER A 140 -7.14 -2.59 14.72
N ALA A 141 -7.17 -3.36 13.64
CA ALA A 141 -6.14 -3.34 12.62
C ALA A 141 -6.17 -2.01 11.85
N PHE A 142 -7.37 -1.51 11.51
CA PHE A 142 -7.53 -0.21 10.88
C PHE A 142 -6.89 0.91 11.71
N TYR A 143 -7.21 1.02 13.02
CA TYR A 143 -6.68 2.10 13.86
C TYR A 143 -5.15 2.05 14.01
N ILE A 144 -4.56 0.87 14.15
CA ILE A 144 -3.10 0.71 14.22
C ILE A 144 -2.45 1.18 12.90
N ASN A 145 -3.01 0.77 11.78
CA ASN A 145 -2.51 1.13 10.45
C ASN A 145 -2.67 2.62 10.17
N ALA A 146 -3.84 3.19 10.44
CA ALA A 146 -4.14 4.61 10.27
C ALA A 146 -3.21 5.50 11.10
N ALA A 147 -3.02 5.19 12.38
CA ALA A 147 -2.08 5.91 13.24
C ALA A 147 -0.64 5.86 12.69
N SER A 148 -0.21 4.68 12.21
CA SER A 148 1.13 4.49 11.64
C SER A 148 1.33 5.31 10.36
N MET A 149 0.33 5.36 9.47
CA MET A 149 0.37 6.17 8.25
C MET A 149 0.43 7.66 8.56
N LEU A 150 -0.41 8.17 9.47
CA LEU A 150 -0.40 9.57 9.88
C LEU A 150 0.97 9.98 10.45
N ARG A 151 1.54 9.18 11.37
CA ARG A 151 2.87 9.43 11.93
C ARG A 151 3.97 9.39 10.87
N THR A 152 3.85 8.51 9.89
CA THR A 152 4.78 8.42 8.75
C THR A 152 4.74 9.69 7.91
N LEU A 153 3.56 10.23 7.60
CA LEU A 153 3.43 11.48 6.85
C LEU A 153 3.95 12.68 7.64
N ILE A 154 3.63 12.79 8.93
CA ILE A 154 4.15 13.87 9.80
C ILE A 154 5.69 13.87 9.79
N ARG A 155 6.31 12.69 9.86
CA ARG A 155 7.77 12.55 9.85
C ARG A 155 8.38 12.87 8.48
N GLN A 156 7.74 12.45 7.38
CA GLN A 156 8.31 12.57 6.04
C GLN A 156 8.02 13.92 5.34
N PHE A 157 6.99 14.63 5.79
CA PHE A 157 6.52 15.88 5.19
C PHE A 157 6.29 16.99 6.23
N PRO A 158 7.27 17.29 7.11
CA PRO A 158 7.10 18.25 8.19
C PRO A 158 6.76 19.67 7.68
N GLU A 159 7.30 20.07 6.53
CA GLU A 159 7.01 21.38 5.94
C GLU A 159 5.55 21.49 5.47
N GLU A 160 5.00 20.42 4.90
CA GLU A 160 3.62 20.40 4.43
C GLU A 160 2.61 20.31 5.59
N VAL A 161 3.02 19.74 6.72
CA VAL A 161 2.21 19.68 7.95
C VAL A 161 2.19 21.02 8.67
N ASN A 162 3.33 21.75 8.73
CA ASN A 162 3.49 22.96 9.53
C ASN A 162 3.32 24.25 8.72
N GLY A 163 3.40 24.21 7.40
CA GLY A 163 3.46 25.37 6.51
C GLY A 163 2.16 26.16 6.32
N CYS A 164 1.06 25.76 6.99
CA CYS A 164 -0.25 26.44 6.94
C CYS A 164 -0.74 26.94 8.31
N ARG A 165 0.16 27.04 9.30
CA ARG A 165 -0.15 27.67 10.62
C ARG A 165 0.37 29.07 10.69
#